data_2e85a17ab01fcef97ebe531bed694a37
#
_entry.id   2e85a17ab01fcef97ebe531bed694a37
#
_cell.length_a   1.000
_cell.length_b   1.000
_cell.length_c   1.000
_cell.angle_alpha   90.00
_cell.angle_beta   90.00
_cell.angle_gamma   90.00
#
_symmetry.space_group_name_H-M   'P 1'
#
loop_
_entity.id
_entity.type
_entity.pdbx_description
1 polymer ?
#
loop_
_entity_poly.entity_id
_entity_poly.type
_entity_poly.pdbx_seq_one_letter_code
_entity_poly.pdbx_strand_id
1 'polypeptide(L)'
;VFNDNARELAAIVDGIESNDGPPDVTFEFLPHLDRALINYVVSSKFALDHLKWLKKRLPSRPEFGAIPSRLGKIEKVEVVAFASILRNHLTHGSMVDPSQRMEFTEGATKFTLNLIPRVLLDEEDPKNPHPRAARLYIEKHAERLSIKEFAGDLNKNILEFYETIFDNVKTWHEPEISRLTQWRDELNELKMKLALISQHDPVVDIEPLSYDLTFR
;
A
#
# COMPACT_ATOMS: atom_id res chain seq x y z
N VAL A 1 8.02 -0.24 -2.42
CA VAL A 1 8.16 -0.77 -1.04
C VAL A 1 6.80 -1.13 -0.45
N PHE A 2 5.86 -0.17 -0.21
CA PHE A 2 4.56 -0.51 0.40
C PHE A 2 3.78 -1.57 -0.39
N ASN A 3 3.60 -1.37 -1.69
CA ASN A 3 2.89 -2.33 -2.55
C ASN A 3 3.61 -3.69 -2.66
N ASP A 4 4.93 -3.71 -2.58
CA ASP A 4 5.70 -4.96 -2.65
C ASP A 4 5.53 -5.76 -1.38
N ASN A 5 5.59 -5.11 -0.21
CA ASN A 5 5.32 -5.75 1.07
C ASN A 5 3.86 -6.23 1.20
N ALA A 6 2.90 -5.49 0.61
CA ALA A 6 1.52 -5.92 0.53
C ALA A 6 1.34 -7.19 -0.32
N ARG A 7 2.05 -7.26 -1.47
CA ARG A 7 2.04 -8.45 -2.34
C ARG A 7 2.74 -9.63 -1.68
N GLU A 8 3.86 -9.41 -0.99
CA GLU A 8 4.56 -10.46 -0.24
C GLU A 8 3.65 -11.06 0.83
N LEU A 9 3.02 -10.21 1.65
CA LEU A 9 2.08 -10.66 2.67
C LEU A 9 0.90 -11.42 2.06
N ALA A 10 0.29 -10.90 0.99
CA ALA A 10 -0.82 -11.55 0.32
C ALA A 10 -0.42 -12.92 -0.25
N ALA A 11 0.75 -13.03 -0.88
CA ALA A 11 1.24 -14.30 -1.43
C ALA A 11 1.44 -15.35 -0.35
N ILE A 12 1.96 -14.97 0.82
CA ILE A 12 2.13 -15.86 1.95
C ILE A 12 0.76 -16.33 2.48
N VAL A 13 -0.17 -15.39 2.69
CA VAL A 13 -1.51 -15.70 3.20
C VAL A 13 -2.29 -16.58 2.22
N ASP A 14 -2.29 -16.22 0.92
CA ASP A 14 -2.96 -16.98 -0.12
C ASP A 14 -2.37 -18.40 -0.27
N GLY A 15 -1.05 -18.52 -0.14
CA GLY A 15 -0.36 -19.82 -0.19
C GLY A 15 -0.83 -20.77 0.91
N ILE A 16 -1.19 -20.25 2.07
CA ILE A 16 -1.69 -21.07 3.20
C ILE A 16 -3.17 -21.36 3.06
N GLU A 17 -3.95 -20.32 2.75
CA GLU A 17 -5.40 -20.46 2.66
C GLU A 17 -5.85 -21.29 1.46
N SER A 18 -4.98 -21.48 0.44
CA SER A 18 -5.27 -22.29 -0.74
C SER A 18 -4.85 -23.75 -0.65
N ASN A 19 -4.11 -24.15 0.37
CA ASN A 19 -3.70 -25.55 0.54
C ASN A 19 -4.88 -26.41 1.05
N ASP A 20 -5.14 -27.51 0.33
CA ASP A 20 -6.22 -28.47 0.64
C ASP A 20 -5.90 -29.41 1.83
N GLY A 21 -4.90 -29.12 2.61
CA GLY A 21 -4.51 -29.87 3.79
C GLY A 21 -4.00 -28.95 4.91
N PRO A 22 -3.90 -29.47 6.16
CA PRO A 22 -3.20 -28.71 7.18
C PRO A 22 -1.82 -28.43 6.61
N PRO A 23 -1.45 -27.15 6.43
CA PRO A 23 -0.07 -26.87 6.09
C PRO A 23 0.76 -27.58 7.12
N ASP A 24 1.84 -28.22 6.70
CA ASP A 24 2.88 -28.63 7.63
C ASP A 24 3.36 -27.32 8.27
N VAL A 25 2.57 -26.86 9.26
CA VAL A 25 2.80 -25.61 9.98
C VAL A 25 3.98 -25.86 10.86
N THR A 26 5.10 -26.10 10.19
CA THR A 26 6.38 -26.18 10.81
C THR A 26 6.66 -24.81 11.43
N PHE A 27 7.33 -24.79 12.54
CA PHE A 27 7.82 -23.59 13.21
C PHE A 27 8.58 -22.63 12.28
N GLU A 28 8.92 -23.05 11.06
CA GLU A 28 9.60 -22.25 10.04
C GLU A 28 8.68 -21.23 9.36
N PHE A 29 7.39 -21.51 9.27
CA PHE A 29 6.45 -20.66 8.55
C PHE A 29 6.06 -19.39 9.33
N LEU A 30 5.77 -19.49 10.61
CA LEU A 30 5.37 -18.37 11.46
C LEU A 30 6.35 -17.20 11.40
N PRO A 31 7.69 -17.39 11.48
CA PRO A 31 8.64 -16.29 11.34
C PRO A 31 8.58 -15.56 9.99
N HIS A 32 8.24 -16.26 8.90
CA HIS A 32 8.09 -15.62 7.59
C HIS A 32 6.83 -14.76 7.52
N LEU A 33 5.72 -15.26 8.06
CA LEU A 33 4.47 -14.50 8.15
C LEU A 33 4.64 -13.26 9.03
N ASP A 34 5.24 -13.43 10.21
CA ASP A 34 5.51 -12.34 11.14
C ASP A 34 6.36 -11.25 10.49
N ARG A 35 7.47 -11.66 9.85
CA ARG A 35 8.31 -10.71 9.13
C ARG A 35 7.56 -9.97 8.03
N ALA A 36 6.75 -10.67 7.23
CA ALA A 36 5.95 -10.05 6.18
C ALA A 36 4.91 -9.09 6.75
N LEU A 37 4.23 -9.47 7.84
CA LEU A 37 3.27 -8.61 8.52
C LEU A 37 3.94 -7.36 9.11
N ILE A 38 5.08 -7.52 9.79
CA ILE A 38 5.86 -6.39 10.31
C ILE A 38 6.27 -5.46 9.19
N ASN A 39 6.87 -5.99 8.11
CA ASN A 39 7.30 -5.20 6.96
C ASN A 39 6.13 -4.44 6.33
N TYR A 40 4.97 -5.09 6.23
CA TYR A 40 3.76 -4.49 5.70
C TYR A 40 3.27 -3.32 6.56
N VAL A 41 3.10 -3.50 7.87
CA VAL A 41 2.60 -2.42 8.75
C VAL A 41 3.62 -1.29 8.94
N VAL A 42 4.91 -1.60 8.91
CA VAL A 42 5.97 -0.57 8.93
C VAL A 42 5.95 0.24 7.63
N SER A 43 5.86 -0.42 6.48
CA SER A 43 5.80 0.28 5.19
C SER A 43 4.52 1.09 5.01
N SER A 44 3.40 0.66 5.58
CA SER A 44 2.17 1.45 5.61
C SER A 44 2.37 2.77 6.36
N LYS A 45 3.10 2.75 7.47
CA LYS A 45 3.46 3.97 8.21
C LYS A 45 4.31 4.92 7.37
N PHE A 46 5.30 4.41 6.62
CA PHE A 46 6.07 5.24 5.69
C PHE A 46 5.19 5.86 4.60
N ALA A 47 4.24 5.10 4.03
CA ALA A 47 3.29 5.63 3.07
C ALA A 47 2.45 6.76 3.66
N LEU A 48 1.95 6.61 4.91
CA LEU A 48 1.19 7.63 5.61
C LEU A 48 2.04 8.89 5.93
N ASP A 49 3.28 8.71 6.33
CA ASP A 49 4.18 9.85 6.60
C ASP A 49 4.54 10.58 5.30
N HIS A 50 4.69 9.87 4.19
CA HIS A 50 4.83 10.48 2.87
C HIS A 50 3.60 11.29 2.46
N LEU A 51 2.39 10.78 2.68
CA LEU A 51 1.15 11.52 2.46
C LEU A 51 1.09 12.82 3.29
N LYS A 52 1.51 12.77 4.56
CA LYS A 52 1.61 13.96 5.42
C LYS A 52 2.65 14.96 4.90
N TRP A 53 3.78 14.46 4.43
CA TRP A 53 4.81 15.29 3.83
C TRP A 53 4.31 15.97 2.55
N LEU A 54 3.64 15.22 1.65
CA LEU A 54 3.01 15.77 0.44
C LEU A 54 2.00 16.88 0.80
N LYS A 55 1.13 16.64 1.79
CA LYS A 55 0.18 17.65 2.27
C LYS A 55 0.86 18.98 2.64
N LYS A 56 2.01 18.90 3.33
CA LYS A 56 2.76 20.10 3.74
C LYS A 56 3.40 20.84 2.57
N ARG A 57 3.65 20.14 1.46
CA ARG A 57 4.31 20.68 0.25
C ARG A 57 3.32 21.16 -0.80
N LEU A 58 2.09 20.66 -0.77
CA LEU A 58 1.04 21.17 -1.67
C LEU A 58 0.76 22.64 -1.33
N PRO A 59 0.73 23.54 -2.34
CA PRO A 59 0.42 24.94 -2.13
C PRO A 59 -0.94 25.12 -1.46
N SER A 60 -1.06 26.13 -0.61
CA SER A 60 -2.34 26.54 -0.02
C SER A 60 -3.18 27.28 -1.08
N ARG A 61 -3.65 26.56 -2.08
CA ARG A 61 -4.51 27.09 -3.14
C ARG A 61 -5.93 26.55 -2.97
N PRO A 62 -6.96 27.30 -3.36
CA PRO A 62 -8.36 26.85 -3.26
C PRO A 62 -8.59 25.49 -3.95
N GLU A 63 -7.89 25.21 -5.05
CA GLU A 63 -7.96 23.97 -5.82
C GLU A 63 -7.55 22.75 -5.01
N PHE A 64 -6.64 22.93 -4.04
CA PHE A 64 -6.18 21.88 -3.13
C PHE A 64 -6.95 21.82 -1.80
N GLY A 65 -7.95 22.69 -1.60
CA GLY A 65 -8.66 22.83 -0.32
C GLY A 65 -9.32 21.53 0.18
N ALA A 66 -9.74 20.64 -0.74
CA ALA A 66 -10.32 19.37 -0.39
C ALA A 66 -9.27 18.33 0.09
N ILE A 67 -8.04 18.37 -0.46
CA ILE A 67 -6.97 17.43 -0.12
C ILE A 67 -6.51 17.57 1.33
N PRO A 68 -6.16 18.78 1.85
CA PRO A 68 -5.77 18.94 3.23
C PRO A 68 -6.80 18.46 4.23
N SER A 69 -8.10 18.65 3.95
CA SER A 69 -9.16 18.21 4.86
C SER A 69 -9.31 16.68 4.88
N ARG A 70 -9.18 16.00 3.75
CA ARG A 70 -9.20 14.54 3.65
C ARG A 70 -7.96 13.93 4.29
N LEU A 71 -6.76 14.40 3.97
CA LEU A 71 -5.51 13.93 4.56
C LEU A 71 -5.45 14.13 6.08
N GLY A 72 -6.08 15.20 6.60
CA GLY A 72 -6.21 15.39 8.05
C GLY A 72 -7.12 14.39 8.74
N LYS A 73 -7.89 13.62 7.98
CA LYS A 73 -8.79 12.58 8.49
C LYS A 73 -8.22 11.17 8.38
N ILE A 74 -7.12 10.96 7.64
CA ILE A 74 -6.58 9.61 7.40
C ILE A 74 -6.24 8.88 8.71
N GLU A 75 -5.71 9.60 9.71
CA GLU A 75 -5.39 9.02 11.02
C GLU A 75 -6.62 8.68 11.86
N LYS A 76 -7.80 9.19 11.45
CA LYS A 76 -9.09 8.89 12.07
C LYS A 76 -9.80 7.73 11.40
N VAL A 77 -9.25 7.18 10.32
CA VAL A 77 -9.75 5.97 9.70
C VAL A 77 -9.39 4.79 10.60
N GLU A 78 -10.38 4.02 10.98
CA GLU A 78 -10.27 2.99 12.01
C GLU A 78 -9.14 1.98 11.71
N VAL A 79 -9.08 1.43 10.50
CA VAL A 79 -8.03 0.47 10.11
C VAL A 79 -6.64 1.09 10.09
N VAL A 80 -6.51 2.38 9.73
CA VAL A 80 -5.23 3.10 9.73
C VAL A 80 -4.74 3.36 11.16
N ALA A 81 -5.65 3.74 12.04
CA ALA A 81 -5.35 3.91 13.46
C ALA A 81 -4.95 2.57 14.11
N PHE A 82 -5.65 1.50 13.79
CA PHE A 82 -5.32 0.14 14.21
C PHE A 82 -3.93 -0.30 13.71
N ALA A 83 -3.62 -0.11 12.42
CA ALA A 83 -2.32 -0.44 11.85
C ALA A 83 -1.17 0.26 12.59
N SER A 84 -1.38 1.49 13.06
CA SER A 84 -0.38 2.24 13.84
C SER A 84 -0.12 1.60 15.21
N ILE A 85 -1.16 1.10 15.88
CA ILE A 85 -1.04 0.38 17.15
C ILE A 85 -0.38 -0.97 16.93
N LEU A 86 -0.88 -1.73 15.96
CA LEU A 86 -0.32 -3.04 15.61
C LEU A 86 1.18 -2.94 15.31
N ARG A 87 1.61 -1.91 14.54
CA ARG A 87 3.02 -1.65 14.29
C ARG A 87 3.81 -1.47 15.60
N ASN A 88 3.31 -0.60 16.50
CA ASN A 88 4.01 -0.35 17.76
C ASN A 88 4.15 -1.63 18.58
N HIS A 89 3.09 -2.41 18.66
CA HIS A 89 3.07 -3.69 19.33
C HIS A 89 4.10 -4.67 18.73
N LEU A 90 4.07 -4.88 17.41
CA LEU A 90 5.00 -5.77 16.71
C LEU A 90 6.47 -5.32 16.78
N THR A 91 6.74 -4.02 16.86
CA THR A 91 8.12 -3.50 16.91
C THR A 91 8.70 -3.42 18.31
N HIS A 92 7.88 -3.43 19.36
CA HIS A 92 8.32 -3.30 20.75
C HIS A 92 8.27 -4.58 21.57
N GLY A 93 7.98 -5.71 20.96
CA GLY A 93 8.40 -6.99 21.54
C GLY A 93 7.33 -8.01 21.89
N SER A 94 6.05 -7.79 21.60
CA SER A 94 5.09 -8.88 21.68
C SER A 94 4.54 -9.17 20.28
N MET A 95 4.77 -10.39 19.81
CA MET A 95 4.17 -10.82 18.55
C MET A 95 2.69 -11.10 18.80
N VAL A 96 1.83 -10.47 17.99
CA VAL A 96 0.42 -10.88 17.92
C VAL A 96 0.41 -12.27 17.33
N ASP A 97 0.10 -13.26 18.14
CA ASP A 97 0.11 -14.65 17.70
C ASP A 97 -0.97 -14.86 16.63
N PRO A 98 -0.60 -15.11 15.36
CA PRO A 98 -1.59 -15.37 14.33
C PRO A 98 -2.26 -16.71 14.63
N SER A 99 -3.55 -16.68 14.95
CA SER A 99 -4.30 -17.91 15.14
C SER A 99 -4.70 -18.51 13.79
N GLN A 100 -4.55 -19.81 13.65
CA GLN A 100 -5.10 -20.58 12.54
C GLN A 100 -6.52 -21.03 12.89
N ARG A 101 -7.47 -20.72 12.07
CA ARG A 101 -8.81 -21.30 12.16
C ARG A 101 -9.03 -22.25 10.99
N MET A 102 -9.40 -23.47 11.33
CA MET A 102 -9.78 -24.49 10.39
C MET A 102 -11.30 -24.49 10.24
N GLU A 103 -11.81 -24.25 9.02
CA GLU A 103 -13.22 -24.36 8.70
C GLU A 103 -13.44 -25.59 7.82
N PHE A 104 -14.31 -26.49 8.27
CA PHE A 104 -14.71 -27.68 7.51
C PHE A 104 -16.01 -27.41 6.78
N THR A 105 -16.00 -27.47 5.45
CA THR A 105 -17.22 -27.30 4.63
C THR A 105 -17.28 -28.47 3.67
N GLU A 106 -18.26 -29.37 3.82
CA GLU A 106 -18.58 -30.49 2.90
C GLU A 106 -17.36 -31.21 2.29
N GLY A 107 -16.39 -31.58 3.13
CA GLY A 107 -15.21 -32.35 2.73
C GLY A 107 -14.00 -31.53 2.32
N ALA A 108 -14.09 -30.21 2.23
CA ALA A 108 -12.94 -29.33 2.05
C ALA A 108 -12.54 -28.67 3.37
N THR A 109 -11.24 -28.60 3.63
CA THR A 109 -10.69 -27.90 4.79
C THR A 109 -10.20 -26.54 4.32
N LYS A 110 -10.81 -25.47 4.86
CA LYS A 110 -10.38 -24.12 4.58
C LYS A 110 -9.61 -23.56 5.79
N PHE A 111 -8.41 -23.08 5.53
CA PHE A 111 -7.60 -22.39 6.54
C PHE A 111 -7.76 -20.88 6.36
N THR A 112 -7.90 -20.16 7.47
CA THR A 112 -7.91 -18.70 7.49
C THR A 112 -6.94 -18.22 8.55
N LEU A 113 -6.02 -17.33 8.15
CA LEU A 113 -5.09 -16.70 9.08
C LEU A 113 -5.71 -15.46 9.71
N ASN A 114 -5.78 -15.46 11.03
CA ASN A 114 -6.42 -14.39 11.78
C ASN A 114 -5.47 -13.78 12.82
N LEU A 115 -5.65 -12.50 13.07
CA LEU A 115 -5.17 -11.80 14.26
C LEU A 115 -6.25 -11.86 15.35
N ILE A 116 -5.84 -11.74 16.59
CA ILE A 116 -6.72 -11.59 17.75
C ILE A 116 -6.55 -10.16 18.31
N PRO A 117 -7.23 -9.16 17.75
CA PRO A 117 -6.99 -7.75 18.10
C PRO A 117 -7.25 -7.41 19.57
N ARG A 118 -8.07 -8.19 20.27
CA ARG A 118 -8.39 -7.98 21.69
C ARG A 118 -7.14 -7.92 22.58
N VAL A 119 -6.11 -8.70 22.27
CA VAL A 119 -4.84 -8.69 22.99
C VAL A 119 -4.26 -7.27 23.12
N LEU A 120 -4.44 -6.45 22.09
CA LEU A 120 -3.98 -5.05 22.10
C LEU A 120 -4.73 -4.17 23.11
N LEU A 121 -5.98 -4.49 23.42
CA LEU A 121 -6.73 -3.77 24.47
C LEU A 121 -6.30 -4.24 25.87
N ASP A 122 -6.02 -5.52 26.03
CA ASP A 122 -5.60 -6.08 27.33
C ASP A 122 -4.22 -5.57 27.74
N GLU A 123 -3.39 -5.18 26.78
CA GLU A 123 -2.04 -4.61 26.99
C GLU A 123 -2.03 -3.07 26.96
N GLU A 124 -3.18 -2.42 26.86
CA GLU A 124 -3.27 -0.97 26.75
C GLU A 124 -2.78 -0.28 28.05
N ASP A 125 -1.86 0.70 27.90
CA ASP A 125 -1.46 1.56 29.03
C ASP A 125 -2.60 2.52 29.39
N PRO A 126 -3.16 2.45 30.60
CA PRO A 126 -4.23 3.36 31.02
C PRO A 126 -3.83 4.84 30.98
N LYS A 127 -2.52 5.14 31.06
CA LYS A 127 -2.00 6.51 30.99
C LYS A 127 -1.87 7.04 29.57
N ASN A 128 -1.83 6.13 28.60
CA ASN A 128 -1.71 6.47 27.19
C ASN A 128 -2.67 5.61 26.34
N PRO A 129 -3.98 5.84 26.48
CA PRO A 129 -4.99 5.01 25.84
C PRO A 129 -4.94 5.11 24.32
N HIS A 130 -5.28 4.01 23.68
CA HIS A 130 -5.34 3.94 22.23
C HIS A 130 -6.33 4.98 21.65
N PRO A 131 -6.05 5.53 20.45
CA PRO A 131 -6.99 6.41 19.77
C PRO A 131 -8.37 5.75 19.62
N ARG A 132 -9.43 6.52 19.81
CA ARG A 132 -10.82 6.02 19.71
C ARG A 132 -11.08 5.23 18.42
N ALA A 133 -10.56 5.70 17.29
CA ALA A 133 -10.74 5.04 16.01
C ALA A 133 -10.14 3.62 15.99
N ALA A 134 -8.97 3.44 16.60
CA ALA A 134 -8.34 2.13 16.71
C ALA A 134 -9.13 1.20 17.64
N ARG A 135 -9.59 1.70 18.77
CA ARG A 135 -10.45 0.93 19.69
C ARG A 135 -11.71 0.42 19.00
N LEU A 136 -12.40 1.29 18.24
CA LEU A 136 -13.59 0.89 17.48
C LEU A 136 -13.29 -0.25 16.50
N TYR A 137 -12.13 -0.20 15.80
CA TYR A 137 -11.72 -1.26 14.91
C TYR A 137 -11.43 -2.57 15.66
N ILE A 138 -10.72 -2.47 16.80
CA ILE A 138 -10.41 -3.63 17.64
C ILE A 138 -11.70 -4.23 18.21
N GLU A 139 -12.61 -3.43 18.73
CA GLU A 139 -13.89 -3.91 19.29
C GLU A 139 -14.75 -4.62 18.23
N LYS A 140 -14.78 -4.08 17.01
CA LYS A 140 -15.49 -4.67 15.89
C LYS A 140 -14.94 -6.06 15.48
N HIS A 141 -13.65 -6.27 15.63
CA HIS A 141 -12.94 -7.48 15.23
C HIS A 141 -12.30 -8.22 16.42
N ALA A 142 -12.79 -8.00 17.64
CA ALA A 142 -12.14 -8.36 18.90
C ALA A 142 -11.61 -9.79 18.95
N GLU A 143 -12.42 -10.74 18.55
CA GLU A 143 -12.12 -12.17 18.65
C GLU A 143 -11.30 -12.66 17.43
N ARG A 144 -11.46 -12.00 16.28
CA ARG A 144 -10.86 -12.45 15.02
C ARG A 144 -10.88 -11.37 13.95
N LEU A 145 -9.72 -11.16 13.34
CA LEU A 145 -9.53 -10.32 12.17
C LEU A 145 -8.70 -11.10 11.14
N SER A 146 -9.27 -11.44 10.00
CA SER A 146 -8.51 -12.03 8.91
C SER A 146 -7.37 -11.10 8.48
N ILE A 147 -6.15 -11.64 8.37
CA ILE A 147 -4.98 -10.87 7.87
C ILE A 147 -5.26 -10.35 6.46
N LYS A 148 -5.95 -11.14 5.63
CA LYS A 148 -6.34 -10.75 4.27
C LYS A 148 -7.35 -9.58 4.27
N GLU A 149 -8.35 -9.62 5.14
CA GLU A 149 -9.32 -8.53 5.31
C GLU A 149 -8.62 -7.25 5.79
N PHE A 150 -7.80 -7.35 6.83
CA PHE A 150 -7.02 -6.23 7.34
C PHE A 150 -6.13 -5.60 6.26
N ALA A 151 -5.37 -6.42 5.53
CA ALA A 151 -4.49 -5.94 4.47
C ALA A 151 -5.27 -5.30 3.32
N GLY A 152 -6.41 -5.88 2.93
CA GLY A 152 -7.31 -5.33 1.92
C GLY A 152 -7.86 -3.95 2.30
N ASP A 153 -8.38 -3.83 3.51
CA ASP A 153 -8.93 -2.58 4.03
C ASP A 153 -7.86 -1.49 4.16
N LEU A 154 -6.69 -1.83 4.68
CA LEU A 154 -5.61 -0.87 4.83
C LEU A 154 -5.07 -0.40 3.48
N ASN A 155 -4.85 -1.32 2.53
CA ASN A 155 -4.43 -1.00 1.17
C ASN A 155 -5.42 -0.08 0.49
N LYS A 156 -6.71 -0.43 0.51
CA LYS A 156 -7.77 0.36 -0.10
C LYS A 156 -7.73 1.81 0.42
N ASN A 157 -7.71 1.98 1.74
CA ASN A 157 -7.71 3.32 2.33
C ASN A 157 -6.46 4.13 1.97
N ILE A 158 -5.26 3.53 2.00
CA ILE A 158 -4.02 4.22 1.64
C ILE A 158 -4.03 4.60 0.15
N LEU A 159 -4.42 3.69 -0.74
CA LEU A 159 -4.46 3.94 -2.18
C LEU A 159 -5.47 5.02 -2.55
N GLU A 160 -6.68 5.01 -1.99
CA GLU A 160 -7.68 6.05 -2.21
C GLU A 160 -7.17 7.45 -1.87
N PHE A 161 -6.32 7.58 -0.83
CA PHE A 161 -5.70 8.85 -0.50
C PHE A 161 -4.64 9.26 -1.52
N TYR A 162 -3.81 8.34 -1.99
CA TYR A 162 -2.84 8.62 -3.06
C TYR A 162 -3.54 9.02 -4.36
N GLU A 163 -4.54 8.27 -4.80
CA GLU A 163 -5.34 8.56 -5.99
C GLU A 163 -5.95 9.97 -5.91
N THR A 164 -6.56 10.31 -4.76
CA THR A 164 -7.11 11.65 -4.54
C THR A 164 -6.05 12.75 -4.73
N ILE A 165 -4.81 12.54 -4.27
CA ILE A 165 -3.73 13.51 -4.45
C ILE A 165 -3.31 13.57 -5.92
N PHE A 166 -3.06 12.41 -6.55
CA PHE A 166 -2.61 12.34 -7.92
C PHE A 166 -3.62 12.94 -8.91
N ASP A 167 -4.91 12.67 -8.72
CA ASP A 167 -5.96 13.23 -9.57
C ASP A 167 -6.00 14.75 -9.48
N ASN A 168 -5.88 15.31 -8.29
CA ASN A 168 -5.84 16.75 -8.11
C ASN A 168 -4.57 17.38 -8.70
N VAL A 169 -3.40 16.76 -8.49
CA VAL A 169 -2.15 17.22 -9.09
C VAL A 169 -2.20 17.12 -10.61
N LYS A 170 -2.74 16.02 -11.14
CA LYS A 170 -2.94 15.85 -12.59
C LYS A 170 -3.83 16.94 -13.16
N THR A 171 -4.99 17.19 -12.54
CA THR A 171 -5.92 18.24 -12.99
C THR A 171 -5.27 19.62 -12.98
N TRP A 172 -4.45 19.90 -11.97
CA TRP A 172 -3.74 21.18 -11.89
C TRP A 172 -2.67 21.33 -12.96
N HIS A 173 -1.98 20.25 -13.32
CA HIS A 173 -0.94 20.25 -14.35
C HIS A 173 -1.46 19.85 -15.74
N GLU A 174 -2.78 19.77 -15.92
CA GLU A 174 -3.37 19.35 -17.20
C GLU A 174 -2.85 20.16 -18.41
N PRO A 175 -2.71 21.51 -18.34
CA PRO A 175 -2.16 22.28 -19.45
C PRO A 175 -0.71 21.91 -19.78
N GLU A 176 0.13 21.71 -18.76
CA GLU A 176 1.53 21.34 -18.93
C GLU A 176 1.66 19.90 -19.44
N ILE A 177 0.88 18.98 -18.89
CA ILE A 177 0.83 17.58 -19.33
C ILE A 177 0.38 17.48 -20.77
N SER A 178 -0.65 18.24 -21.17
CA SER A 178 -1.13 18.30 -22.55
C SER A 178 -0.06 18.80 -23.50
N ARG A 179 0.69 19.86 -23.15
CA ARG A 179 1.82 20.36 -23.95
C ARG A 179 2.94 19.31 -24.07
N LEU A 180 3.32 18.67 -23.00
CA LEU A 180 4.35 17.61 -23.03
C LEU A 180 3.91 16.43 -23.89
N THR A 181 2.64 16.05 -23.81
CA THR A 181 2.07 15.00 -24.66
C THR A 181 2.13 15.38 -26.13
N GLN A 182 1.72 16.60 -26.48
CA GLN A 182 1.81 17.12 -27.84
C GLN A 182 3.26 17.09 -28.37
N TRP A 183 4.22 17.60 -27.59
CA TRP A 183 5.63 17.57 -27.99
C TRP A 183 6.17 16.16 -28.16
N ARG A 184 5.78 15.23 -27.30
CA ARG A 184 6.14 13.81 -27.45
C ARG A 184 5.61 13.24 -28.75
N ASP A 185 4.36 13.55 -29.10
CA ASP A 185 3.72 13.03 -30.29
C ASP A 185 4.33 13.65 -31.57
N GLU A 186 4.63 14.96 -31.55
CA GLU A 186 5.40 15.64 -32.63
C GLU A 186 6.81 15.03 -32.80
N LEU A 187 7.49 14.74 -31.69
CA LEU A 187 8.82 14.10 -31.72
C LEU A 187 8.76 12.69 -32.31
N ASN A 188 7.74 11.91 -31.94
CA ASN A 188 7.53 10.58 -32.50
C ASN A 188 7.23 10.62 -34.00
N GLU A 189 6.46 11.61 -34.46
CA GLU A 189 6.17 11.81 -35.86
C GLU A 189 7.45 12.17 -36.64
N LEU A 190 8.30 13.05 -36.08
CA LEU A 190 9.60 13.39 -36.68
C LEU A 190 10.53 12.17 -36.74
N LYS A 191 10.59 11.36 -35.67
CA LYS A 191 11.35 10.12 -35.66
C LYS A 191 10.89 9.14 -36.76
N MET A 192 9.59 9.00 -36.94
CA MET A 192 9.05 8.16 -38.02
C MET A 192 9.41 8.69 -39.42
N LYS A 193 9.31 10.01 -39.63
CA LYS A 193 9.74 10.64 -40.89
C LYS A 193 11.23 10.44 -41.17
N LEU A 194 12.08 10.60 -40.16
CA LEU A 194 13.53 10.36 -40.27
C LEU A 194 13.82 8.88 -40.59
N ALA A 195 13.13 7.94 -39.92
CA ALA A 195 13.29 6.52 -40.19
C ALA A 195 12.89 6.14 -41.63
N LEU A 196 11.86 6.79 -42.20
CA LEU A 196 11.46 6.60 -43.59
C LEU A 196 12.52 7.16 -44.56
N ILE A 197 13.10 8.32 -44.26
CA ILE A 197 14.18 8.92 -45.09
C ILE A 197 15.43 8.04 -45.06
N SER A 198 15.84 7.54 -43.88
CA SER A 198 17.01 6.69 -43.73
C SER A 198 16.88 5.32 -44.44
N GLN A 199 15.64 4.83 -44.65
CA GLN A 199 15.41 3.64 -45.46
C GLN A 199 15.57 3.87 -46.96
N HIS A 200 15.45 5.11 -47.41
CA HIS A 200 15.59 5.47 -48.84
C HIS A 200 16.97 5.99 -49.20
N ASP A 201 17.79 6.35 -48.20
CA ASP A 201 19.15 6.87 -48.40
C ASP A 201 20.15 6.17 -47.43
N PRO A 202 20.80 5.09 -47.86
CA PRO A 202 21.60 4.24 -46.94
C PRO A 202 22.94 4.87 -46.48
N VAL A 203 23.16 6.16 -46.69
CA VAL A 203 24.46 6.83 -46.42
C VAL A 203 24.47 7.65 -45.14
N VAL A 204 23.35 7.79 -44.41
CA VAL A 204 23.31 8.56 -43.15
C VAL A 204 23.27 7.60 -41.98
N ASP A 205 24.44 7.24 -41.47
CA ASP A 205 24.64 6.57 -40.20
C ASP A 205 24.39 7.60 -39.06
N ILE A 206 23.14 7.78 -38.67
CA ILE A 206 22.79 8.64 -37.52
C ILE A 206 22.91 7.79 -36.27
N GLU A 207 24.03 7.93 -35.54
CA GLU A 207 24.12 7.36 -34.18
C GLU A 207 22.88 7.79 -33.35
N PRO A 208 22.20 6.87 -32.70
CA PRO A 208 21.08 7.21 -31.85
C PRO A 208 21.57 8.07 -30.68
N LEU A 209 21.16 9.34 -30.65
CA LEU A 209 21.32 10.18 -29.46
C LEU A 209 20.52 9.56 -28.31
N SER A 210 21.20 8.78 -27.48
CA SER A 210 20.67 8.29 -26.21
C SER A 210 20.69 9.44 -25.21
N TYR A 211 19.58 10.18 -25.11
CA TYR A 211 19.38 11.08 -23.98
C TYR A 211 18.88 10.27 -22.78
N ASP A 212 19.79 10.02 -21.87
CA ASP A 212 19.48 9.46 -20.56
C ASP A 212 18.90 10.61 -19.72
N LEU A 213 17.56 10.78 -19.73
CA LEU A 213 16.86 11.72 -18.88
C LEU A 213 16.76 11.15 -17.46
N THR A 214 17.90 11.08 -16.76
CA THR A 214 17.89 10.90 -15.32
C THR A 214 17.53 12.23 -14.65
N PHE A 215 16.27 12.38 -14.27
CA PHE A 215 15.88 13.44 -13.35
C PHE A 215 16.52 13.15 -11.98
N ARG A 216 17.43 14.04 -11.56
CA ARG A 216 17.93 14.13 -10.19
C ARG A 216 16.98 14.93 -9.31
#